data_4b97dfb42a77b9d8bf962ff9238a5401
#
_entry.id   4b97dfb42a77b9d8bf962ff9238a5401
#
_cell.length_a   1.000
_cell.length_b   1.000
_cell.length_c   1.000
_cell.angle_alpha   90.00
_cell.angle_beta   90.00
_cell.angle_gamma   90.00
#
_symmetry.space_group_name_H-M   'P 1'
#
loop_
_entity.id
_entity.type
_entity.pdbx_description
1 polymer ?
#
loop_
_entity_poly.entity_id
_entity_poly.type
_entity_poly.pdbx_seq_one_letter_code
_entity_poly.pdbx_strand_id
1 'polypeptide(L)'
;MSFTLLSSPLQGFTDFRFRNALNNQFGGIDTFYAPYIRLNGKFIIKNAYQRDLLPENNSGLEVIPQIITNDADEFLFVANYVQQLGYKELNWNLGCPYPMVTKCGMGSGLINDSQKINEILKKVHAESDILVSMKMRLGYENSDEIIKSLPILDTFPLKNIAIHARIGKQLYKGGVDLEGFQKCIDTTKHTLYYNGDITSVAKFREMQERFPTINHWMIGRGLIADPFLPSMIKNNTLEYPENKIALFIEFHNTLYQQYSESLSGATHILLKMYHLWEYFSLSFSD
;
A
#
# COMPACT_ATOMS: atom_id res chain seq x y z
N MET A 1 -23.70 -4.19 1.50
CA MET A 1 -23.09 -3.48 0.36
C MET A 1 -21.83 -4.23 -0.06
N SER A 2 -21.52 -4.30 -1.34
CA SER A 2 -20.27 -4.91 -1.82
C SER A 2 -19.12 -3.93 -1.56
N PHE A 3 -18.00 -4.43 -1.04
CA PHE A 3 -16.79 -3.64 -0.80
C PHE A 3 -15.54 -4.43 -1.20
N THR A 4 -14.44 -3.74 -1.46
CA THR A 4 -13.14 -4.34 -1.72
C THR A 4 -12.17 -4.09 -0.58
N LEU A 5 -11.37 -5.10 -0.26
CA LEU A 5 -10.25 -5.02 0.67
C LEU A 5 -8.93 -5.03 -0.10
N LEU A 6 -8.06 -4.09 0.22
CA LEU A 6 -6.79 -3.92 -0.44
C LEU A 6 -5.63 -4.04 0.56
N SER A 7 -4.56 -4.70 0.15
CA SER A 7 -3.32 -4.73 0.94
C SER A 7 -2.49 -3.47 0.67
N SER A 8 -2.15 -2.73 1.72
CA SER A 8 -1.24 -1.58 1.60
C SER A 8 0.18 -2.04 1.29
N PRO A 9 0.91 -1.35 0.39
CA PRO A 9 2.32 -1.63 0.15
C PRO A 9 3.14 -1.23 1.37
N LEU A 10 3.79 -2.19 2.02
CA LEU A 10 4.67 -1.97 3.16
C LEU A 10 6.07 -2.46 2.83
N GLN A 11 6.99 -1.49 2.65
CA GLN A 11 8.37 -1.77 2.28
C GLN A 11 9.05 -2.67 3.31
N GLY A 12 9.63 -3.77 2.83
CA GLY A 12 10.25 -4.78 3.67
C GLY A 12 9.30 -5.84 4.25
N PHE A 13 7.98 -5.72 4.05
CA PHE A 13 6.98 -6.65 4.61
C PHE A 13 6.15 -7.37 3.54
N THR A 14 5.46 -6.63 2.68
CA THR A 14 4.45 -7.17 1.76
C THR A 14 5.03 -7.54 0.39
N ASP A 15 6.19 -8.20 0.36
CA ASP A 15 6.76 -8.76 -0.86
C ASP A 15 5.91 -9.95 -1.37
N PHE A 16 6.24 -10.47 -2.56
CA PHE A 16 5.44 -11.52 -3.19
C PHE A 16 5.28 -12.79 -2.33
N ARG A 17 6.27 -13.13 -1.49
CA ARG A 17 6.18 -14.28 -0.60
C ARG A 17 5.12 -14.09 0.45
N PHE A 18 5.12 -12.93 1.10
CA PHE A 18 4.10 -12.58 2.07
C PHE A 18 2.72 -12.54 1.43
N ARG A 19 2.58 -11.92 0.24
CA ARG A 19 1.29 -11.83 -0.47
C ARG A 19 0.74 -13.22 -0.81
N ASN A 20 1.57 -14.10 -1.35
CA ASN A 20 1.15 -15.47 -1.68
C ASN A 20 0.82 -16.28 -0.44
N ALA A 21 1.68 -16.28 0.58
CA ALA A 21 1.42 -17.02 1.81
C ALA A 21 0.12 -16.57 2.48
N LEU A 22 -0.11 -15.25 2.57
CA LEU A 22 -1.33 -14.67 3.12
C LEU A 22 -2.57 -15.10 2.32
N ASN A 23 -2.52 -14.94 1.00
CA ASN A 23 -3.66 -15.26 0.15
C ASN A 23 -3.99 -16.75 0.17
N ASN A 24 -2.98 -17.62 0.10
CA ASN A 24 -3.17 -19.06 0.07
C ASN A 24 -3.71 -19.60 1.39
N GLN A 25 -3.29 -19.02 2.52
CA GLN A 25 -3.66 -19.50 3.85
C GLN A 25 -4.97 -18.90 4.35
N PHE A 26 -5.19 -17.61 4.14
CA PHE A 26 -6.28 -16.87 4.78
C PHE A 26 -7.23 -16.21 3.78
N GLY A 27 -6.73 -15.75 2.63
CA GLY A 27 -7.53 -15.03 1.64
C GLY A 27 -8.08 -13.68 2.14
N GLY A 28 -9.15 -13.21 1.52
CA GLY A 28 -9.90 -12.03 1.94
C GLY A 28 -9.39 -10.70 1.38
N ILE A 29 -8.21 -10.65 0.77
CA ILE A 29 -7.72 -9.47 0.04
C ILE A 29 -8.08 -9.60 -1.44
N ASP A 30 -8.72 -8.58 -1.99
CA ASP A 30 -9.10 -8.54 -3.40
C ASP A 30 -7.96 -8.03 -4.29
N THR A 31 -7.17 -7.05 -3.82
CA THR A 31 -6.06 -6.44 -4.58
C THR A 31 -4.88 -6.15 -3.67
N PHE A 32 -3.69 -6.54 -4.10
CA PHE A 32 -2.44 -6.29 -3.41
C PHE A 32 -1.67 -5.15 -4.07
N TYR A 33 -1.12 -4.23 -3.27
CA TYR A 33 -0.17 -3.24 -3.76
C TYR A 33 1.25 -3.69 -3.42
N ALA A 34 2.10 -3.79 -4.43
CA ALA A 34 3.50 -4.16 -4.23
C ALA A 34 4.29 -3.02 -3.57
N PRO A 35 5.30 -3.32 -2.74
CA PRO A 35 6.25 -2.32 -2.28
C PRO A 35 6.85 -1.52 -3.43
N TYR A 36 7.08 -0.22 -3.20
CA TYR A 36 7.47 0.69 -4.27
C TYR A 36 8.85 0.40 -4.87
N ILE A 37 8.98 0.59 -6.18
CA ILE A 37 10.23 0.71 -6.90
C ILE A 37 10.80 2.11 -6.69
N ARG A 38 12.12 2.22 -6.42
CA ARG A 38 12.87 3.48 -6.35
C ARG A 38 14.15 3.35 -7.17
N LEU A 39 14.32 4.23 -8.16
CA LEU A 39 15.45 4.16 -9.10
C LEU A 39 16.68 4.94 -8.62
N ASN A 40 16.51 6.05 -7.90
CA ASN A 40 17.59 6.95 -7.44
C ASN A 40 18.45 7.51 -8.61
N GLY A 41 17.80 7.97 -9.68
CA GLY A 41 18.46 8.52 -10.86
C GLY A 41 19.15 7.49 -11.76
N LYS A 42 18.98 6.21 -11.48
CA LYS A 42 19.52 5.10 -12.29
C LYS A 42 18.37 4.35 -12.96
N PHE A 43 18.32 4.35 -14.28
CA PHE A 43 17.30 3.64 -15.06
C PHE A 43 17.59 2.12 -15.08
N ILE A 44 17.63 1.51 -13.90
CA ILE A 44 17.87 0.07 -13.70
C ILE A 44 16.91 -0.46 -12.65
N ILE A 45 16.13 -1.46 -13.02
CA ILE A 45 15.27 -2.18 -12.08
C ILE A 45 16.11 -3.21 -11.32
N LYS A 46 16.22 -3.07 -10.00
CA LYS A 46 16.96 -4.01 -9.15
C LYS A 46 16.32 -5.39 -9.17
N ASN A 47 17.11 -6.45 -9.08
CA ASN A 47 16.63 -7.84 -9.06
C ASN A 47 15.55 -8.12 -8.01
N ALA A 48 15.61 -7.44 -6.86
CA ALA A 48 14.59 -7.59 -5.82
C ALA A 48 13.21 -7.10 -6.29
N TYR A 49 13.16 -5.95 -6.99
CA TYR A 49 11.92 -5.42 -7.57
C TYR A 49 11.42 -6.27 -8.74
N GLN A 50 12.35 -6.75 -9.59
CA GLN A 50 12.00 -7.66 -10.69
C GLN A 50 11.30 -8.90 -10.14
N ARG A 51 11.95 -9.62 -9.21
CA ARG A 51 11.36 -10.84 -8.60
C ARG A 51 10.01 -10.58 -7.93
N ASP A 52 9.84 -9.40 -7.32
CA ASP A 52 8.58 -9.05 -6.63
C ASP A 52 7.41 -8.84 -7.59
N LEU A 53 7.69 -8.52 -8.87
CA LEU A 53 6.68 -8.22 -9.88
C LEU A 53 6.58 -9.24 -11.01
N LEU A 54 7.43 -10.27 -11.05
CA LEU A 54 7.29 -11.31 -12.07
C LEU A 54 5.90 -11.95 -12.01
N PRO A 55 5.20 -12.10 -13.13
CA PRO A 55 3.84 -12.69 -13.17
C PRO A 55 3.78 -14.08 -12.53
N GLU A 56 4.79 -14.93 -12.76
CA GLU A 56 4.87 -16.26 -12.15
C GLU A 56 4.93 -16.23 -10.62
N ASN A 57 5.49 -15.17 -10.02
CA ASN A 57 5.56 -14.96 -8.58
C ASN A 57 4.26 -14.36 -8.01
N ASN A 58 3.30 -13.96 -8.86
CA ASN A 58 2.05 -13.34 -8.46
C ASN A 58 0.83 -14.03 -9.10
N SER A 59 0.98 -15.28 -9.52
CA SER A 59 -0.06 -16.02 -10.20
C SER A 59 -1.31 -16.15 -9.34
N GLY A 60 -2.48 -15.79 -9.90
CA GLY A 60 -3.75 -15.82 -9.19
C GLY A 60 -4.00 -14.63 -8.24
N LEU A 61 -3.07 -13.68 -8.17
CA LEU A 61 -3.24 -12.46 -7.38
C LEU A 61 -3.47 -11.25 -8.30
N GLU A 62 -4.36 -10.35 -7.92
CA GLU A 62 -4.40 -9.02 -8.50
C GLU A 62 -3.38 -8.15 -7.77
N VAL A 63 -2.29 -7.78 -8.45
CA VAL A 63 -1.19 -7.00 -7.89
C VAL A 63 -1.01 -5.70 -8.66
N ILE A 64 -0.93 -4.58 -7.93
CA ILE A 64 -0.65 -3.26 -8.50
C ILE A 64 0.80 -2.88 -8.14
N PRO A 65 1.69 -2.73 -9.14
CA PRO A 65 3.02 -2.18 -8.95
C PRO A 65 2.97 -0.76 -8.41
N GLN A 66 3.96 -0.38 -7.61
CA GLN A 66 4.07 0.97 -7.10
C GLN A 66 5.45 1.58 -7.38
N ILE A 67 5.48 2.88 -7.70
CA ILE A 67 6.71 3.67 -7.86
C ILE A 67 6.75 4.80 -6.84
N ILE A 68 7.96 5.16 -6.38
CA ILE A 68 8.23 6.38 -5.65
C ILE A 68 9.28 7.19 -6.39
N THR A 69 8.89 8.34 -6.90
CA THR A 69 9.75 9.26 -7.65
C THR A 69 9.18 10.67 -7.63
N ASN A 70 9.99 11.64 -7.96
CA ASN A 70 9.62 13.02 -8.29
C ASN A 70 10.15 13.44 -9.68
N ASP A 71 10.36 12.44 -10.54
CA ASP A 71 10.87 12.60 -11.90
C ASP A 71 9.98 11.85 -12.89
N ALA A 72 9.56 12.52 -13.97
CA ALA A 72 8.67 11.96 -14.96
C ALA A 72 9.33 10.87 -15.81
N ASP A 73 10.63 10.99 -16.09
CA ASP A 73 11.37 10.02 -16.91
C ASP A 73 11.58 8.72 -16.13
N GLU A 74 11.86 8.81 -14.82
CA GLU A 74 11.86 7.64 -13.93
C GLU A 74 10.48 6.96 -13.91
N PHE A 75 9.40 7.76 -13.83
CA PHE A 75 8.04 7.23 -13.86
C PHE A 75 7.76 6.47 -15.16
N LEU A 76 8.03 7.08 -16.31
CA LEU A 76 7.84 6.51 -17.65
C LEU A 76 8.68 5.23 -17.83
N PHE A 77 9.92 5.23 -17.36
CA PHE A 77 10.77 4.04 -17.42
C PHE A 77 10.17 2.87 -16.65
N VAL A 78 9.67 3.10 -15.43
CA VAL A 78 9.02 2.05 -14.64
C VAL A 78 7.67 1.67 -15.25
N ALA A 79 6.90 2.63 -15.76
CA ALA A 79 5.63 2.38 -16.45
C ALA A 79 5.83 1.40 -17.63
N ASN A 80 6.82 1.68 -18.48
CA ASN A 80 7.16 0.82 -19.60
C ASN A 80 7.60 -0.59 -19.14
N TYR A 81 8.41 -0.66 -18.10
CA TYR A 81 8.83 -1.95 -17.53
C TYR A 81 7.64 -2.79 -17.03
N VAL A 82 6.74 -2.21 -16.24
CA VAL A 82 5.60 -2.97 -15.71
C VAL A 82 4.58 -3.33 -16.79
N GLN A 83 4.41 -2.49 -17.82
CA GLN A 83 3.61 -2.82 -18.99
C GLN A 83 4.17 -4.03 -19.77
N GLN A 84 5.49 -4.15 -19.91
CA GLN A 84 6.13 -5.32 -20.52
C GLN A 84 5.87 -6.61 -19.71
N LEU A 85 5.66 -6.51 -18.39
CA LEU A 85 5.24 -7.62 -17.55
C LEU A 85 3.72 -7.89 -17.59
N GLY A 86 2.94 -7.10 -18.35
CA GLY A 86 1.49 -7.25 -18.50
C GLY A 86 0.64 -6.45 -17.52
N TYR A 87 1.25 -5.66 -16.63
CA TYR A 87 0.50 -4.77 -15.73
C TYR A 87 -0.10 -3.60 -16.51
N LYS A 88 -1.33 -3.23 -16.13
CA LYS A 88 -2.07 -2.14 -16.78
C LYS A 88 -2.13 -0.87 -15.93
N GLU A 89 -1.72 -0.96 -14.68
CA GLU A 89 -1.78 0.12 -13.70
C GLU A 89 -0.43 0.26 -13.01
N LEU A 90 -0.03 1.51 -12.75
CA LEU A 90 1.09 1.87 -11.89
C LEU A 90 0.62 2.85 -10.82
N ASN A 91 0.83 2.50 -9.57
CA ASN A 91 0.49 3.36 -8.44
C ASN A 91 1.65 4.30 -8.08
N TRP A 92 1.37 5.59 -7.95
CA TRP A 92 2.36 6.58 -7.52
C TRP A 92 2.30 6.80 -6.02
N ASN A 93 3.43 6.60 -5.33
CA ASN A 93 3.54 6.78 -3.89
C ASN A 93 3.84 8.24 -3.53
N LEU A 94 2.84 8.96 -3.06
CA LEU A 94 2.92 10.29 -2.45
C LEU A 94 2.61 10.23 -0.94
N GLY A 95 2.89 9.10 -0.29
CA GLY A 95 2.55 8.90 1.12
C GLY A 95 3.69 8.42 2.02
N CYS A 96 4.84 8.00 1.46
CA CYS A 96 5.98 7.56 2.26
C CYS A 96 6.51 8.71 3.11
N PRO A 97 6.55 8.58 4.47
CA PRO A 97 6.89 9.70 5.35
C PRO A 97 8.35 9.69 5.80
N TYR A 98 9.13 8.69 5.42
CA TYR A 98 10.50 8.52 5.93
C TYR A 98 11.44 9.63 5.45
N PRO A 99 12.29 10.19 6.34
CA PRO A 99 13.18 11.31 6.03
C PRO A 99 14.10 11.09 4.82
N MET A 100 14.56 9.86 4.59
CA MET A 100 15.37 9.49 3.42
C MET A 100 14.62 9.61 2.08
N VAL A 101 13.29 9.73 2.13
CA VAL A 101 12.41 9.92 0.98
C VAL A 101 11.96 11.37 0.89
N THR A 102 11.44 11.92 1.99
CA THR A 102 10.84 13.25 2.00
C THR A 102 11.87 14.37 1.82
N LYS A 103 13.12 14.19 2.32
CA LYS A 103 14.22 15.12 2.06
C LYS A 103 14.64 15.19 0.59
N CYS A 104 14.31 14.15 -0.19
CA CYS A 104 14.53 14.17 -1.64
C CYS A 104 13.31 14.71 -2.41
N GLY A 105 12.32 15.31 -1.76
CA GLY A 105 11.09 15.79 -2.40
C GLY A 105 10.23 14.69 -3.00
N MET A 106 10.22 13.49 -2.39
CA MET A 106 9.41 12.33 -2.81
C MET A 106 8.44 11.90 -1.71
N GLY A 107 7.54 10.98 -2.03
CA GLY A 107 6.55 10.48 -1.08
C GLY A 107 5.68 11.62 -0.54
N SER A 108 5.42 11.65 0.78
CA SER A 108 4.62 12.73 1.37
C SER A 108 5.28 14.10 1.29
N GLY A 109 6.59 14.18 1.07
CA GLY A 109 7.32 15.45 0.85
C GLY A 109 7.01 16.13 -0.49
N LEU A 110 6.36 15.42 -1.43
CA LEU A 110 5.97 15.98 -2.73
C LEU A 110 4.55 16.57 -2.71
N ILE A 111 3.71 16.25 -1.73
CA ILE A 111 2.29 16.64 -1.73
C ILE A 111 2.09 18.15 -1.87
N ASN A 112 2.96 18.94 -1.26
CA ASN A 112 2.90 20.42 -1.31
C ASN A 112 3.36 21.03 -2.64
N ASP A 113 4.03 20.28 -3.49
CA ASP A 113 4.47 20.74 -4.81
C ASP A 113 3.49 20.32 -5.90
N SER A 114 2.31 20.90 -5.86
CA SER A 114 1.24 20.62 -6.81
C SER A 114 1.60 20.97 -8.25
N GLN A 115 2.50 21.95 -8.47
CA GLN A 115 3.02 22.27 -9.79
C GLN A 115 3.86 21.13 -10.34
N LYS A 116 4.79 20.59 -9.56
CA LYS A 116 5.60 19.45 -9.98
C LYS A 116 4.78 18.18 -10.20
N ILE A 117 3.78 17.93 -9.35
CA ILE A 117 2.82 16.83 -9.57
C ILE A 117 2.12 16.99 -10.93
N ASN A 118 1.64 18.21 -11.24
CA ASN A 118 0.98 18.50 -12.51
C ASN A 118 1.93 18.30 -13.71
N GLU A 119 3.17 18.76 -13.63
CA GLU A 119 4.18 18.59 -14.71
C GLU A 119 4.47 17.10 -14.96
N ILE A 120 4.66 16.30 -13.91
CA ILE A 120 4.89 14.86 -14.02
C ILE A 120 3.69 14.16 -14.64
N LEU A 121 2.48 14.43 -14.15
CA LEU A 121 1.26 13.80 -14.68
C LEU A 121 1.01 14.18 -16.14
N LYS A 122 1.21 15.44 -16.52
CA LYS A 122 1.10 15.87 -17.93
C LYS A 122 2.00 15.07 -18.84
N LYS A 123 3.28 14.91 -18.47
CA LYS A 123 4.24 14.15 -19.26
C LYS A 123 3.88 12.66 -19.29
N VAL A 124 3.55 12.08 -18.15
CA VAL A 124 3.17 10.65 -18.06
C VAL A 124 1.95 10.34 -18.93
N HIS A 125 0.89 11.15 -18.86
CA HIS A 125 -0.32 10.94 -19.67
C HIS A 125 -0.14 11.28 -21.15
N ALA A 126 0.87 12.08 -21.51
CA ALA A 126 1.18 12.36 -22.91
C ALA A 126 2.01 11.24 -23.58
N GLU A 127 2.80 10.50 -22.80
CA GLU A 127 3.79 9.55 -23.31
C GLU A 127 3.51 8.08 -22.94
N SER A 128 2.46 7.79 -22.12
CA SER A 128 2.13 6.43 -21.71
C SER A 128 0.63 6.23 -21.53
N ASP A 129 0.14 5.05 -21.94
CA ASP A 129 -1.25 4.61 -21.75
C ASP A 129 -1.45 3.89 -20.40
N ILE A 130 -0.43 3.84 -19.53
CA ILE A 130 -0.54 3.22 -18.22
C ILE A 130 -1.61 3.91 -17.37
N LEU A 131 -2.50 3.14 -16.74
CA LEU A 131 -3.45 3.69 -15.79
C LEU A 131 -2.71 4.14 -14.54
N VAL A 132 -2.85 5.40 -14.15
CA VAL A 132 -2.21 5.94 -12.95
C VAL A 132 -3.20 5.93 -11.80
N SER A 133 -2.80 5.34 -10.68
CA SER A 133 -3.45 5.54 -9.38
C SER A 133 -2.47 6.16 -8.38
N MET A 134 -2.97 6.65 -7.26
CA MET A 134 -2.12 7.30 -6.27
C MET A 134 -2.34 6.73 -4.88
N LYS A 135 -1.24 6.69 -4.09
CA LYS A 135 -1.34 6.47 -2.64
C LYS A 135 -0.73 7.66 -1.92
N MET A 136 -1.56 8.39 -1.19
CA MET A 136 -1.21 9.67 -0.57
C MET A 136 -1.38 9.64 0.95
N ARG A 137 -0.86 10.67 1.61
CA ARG A 137 -1.27 11.14 2.94
C ARG A 137 -2.03 12.45 2.80
N LEU A 138 -2.62 12.94 3.91
CA LEU A 138 -3.31 14.23 3.93
C LEU A 138 -2.37 15.43 3.70
N GLY A 139 -1.09 15.22 3.91
CA GLY A 139 -0.03 16.19 3.70
C GLY A 139 1.27 15.71 4.32
N TYR A 140 2.31 16.54 4.29
CA TYR A 140 3.54 16.32 5.02
C TYR A 140 3.52 17.02 6.39
N GLU A 141 3.18 18.32 6.39
CA GLU A 141 3.15 19.19 7.58
C GLU A 141 1.75 19.26 8.22
N ASN A 142 0.70 19.37 7.40
CA ASN A 142 -0.68 19.52 7.85
C ASN A 142 -1.68 18.87 6.87
N SER A 143 -2.90 18.63 7.36
CA SER A 143 -3.94 17.91 6.62
C SER A 143 -4.58 18.69 5.46
N ASP A 144 -4.38 20.00 5.39
CA ASP A 144 -4.98 20.83 4.33
C ASP A 144 -4.10 20.88 3.06
N GLU A 145 -2.89 20.28 3.11
CA GLU A 145 -1.99 20.25 1.95
C GLU A 145 -2.57 19.46 0.79
N ILE A 146 -3.19 18.30 1.07
CA ILE A 146 -3.82 17.49 0.03
C ILE A 146 -4.98 18.24 -0.63
N ILE A 147 -5.75 19.03 0.14
CA ILE A 147 -6.91 19.78 -0.35
C ILE A 147 -6.51 20.75 -1.47
N LYS A 148 -5.30 21.31 -1.39
CA LYS A 148 -4.77 22.20 -2.44
C LYS A 148 -4.37 21.43 -3.70
N SER A 149 -3.99 20.16 -3.56
CA SER A 149 -3.55 19.32 -4.67
C SER A 149 -4.71 18.61 -5.38
N LEU A 150 -5.78 18.25 -4.69
CA LEU A 150 -6.92 17.51 -5.24
C LEU A 150 -7.54 18.18 -6.49
N PRO A 151 -7.79 19.51 -6.57
CA PRO A 151 -8.35 20.14 -7.77
C PRO A 151 -7.46 19.99 -9.00
N ILE A 152 -6.13 19.93 -8.81
CA ILE A 152 -5.18 19.67 -9.91
C ILE A 152 -5.27 18.20 -10.32
N LEU A 153 -5.30 17.27 -9.36
CA LEU A 153 -5.47 15.86 -9.64
C LEU A 153 -6.77 15.56 -10.39
N ASP A 154 -7.84 16.30 -10.10
CA ASP A 154 -9.13 16.20 -10.79
C ASP A 154 -9.10 16.55 -12.28
N THR A 155 -8.01 17.16 -12.76
CA THR A 155 -7.82 17.42 -14.20
C THR A 155 -7.25 16.23 -14.97
N PHE A 156 -6.81 15.17 -14.26
CA PHE A 156 -6.23 13.97 -14.86
C PHE A 156 -7.15 12.74 -14.71
N PRO A 157 -7.09 11.76 -15.60
CA PRO A 157 -7.90 10.54 -15.55
C PRO A 157 -7.26 9.52 -14.60
N LEU A 158 -7.13 9.85 -13.31
CA LEU A 158 -6.61 8.89 -12.33
C LEU A 158 -7.63 7.79 -12.06
N LYS A 159 -7.16 6.56 -11.91
CA LYS A 159 -8.02 5.41 -11.61
C LYS A 159 -8.63 5.50 -10.21
N ASN A 160 -7.83 5.87 -9.22
CA ASN A 160 -8.24 6.07 -7.83
C ASN A 160 -7.15 6.82 -7.03
N ILE A 161 -7.52 7.27 -5.83
CA ILE A 161 -6.59 7.83 -4.85
C ILE A 161 -6.80 7.14 -3.51
N ALA A 162 -5.82 6.36 -3.05
CA ALA A 162 -5.81 5.79 -1.72
C ALA A 162 -5.20 6.79 -0.72
N ILE A 163 -5.95 7.20 0.30
CA ILE A 163 -5.52 8.21 1.25
C ILE A 163 -5.30 7.57 2.63
N HIS A 164 -4.05 7.65 3.12
CA HIS A 164 -3.77 7.39 4.52
C HIS A 164 -4.10 8.65 5.33
N ALA A 165 -5.12 8.55 6.19
CA ALA A 165 -5.69 9.67 6.95
C ALA A 165 -4.75 10.16 8.08
N ARG A 166 -3.48 10.46 7.73
CA ARG A 166 -2.43 11.03 8.57
C ARG A 166 -1.53 11.96 7.76
N ILE A 167 -0.83 12.88 8.44
CA ILE A 167 0.24 13.66 7.82
C ILE A 167 1.60 12.93 7.87
N GLY A 168 2.54 13.34 7.02
CA GLY A 168 3.89 12.74 6.93
C GLY A 168 4.65 12.78 8.24
N LYS A 169 4.71 13.93 8.91
CA LYS A 169 5.43 14.13 10.19
C LYS A 169 4.95 13.24 11.34
N GLN A 170 3.69 12.80 11.31
CA GLN A 170 3.18 11.85 12.31
C GLN A 170 3.84 10.47 12.21
N LEU A 171 4.41 10.11 11.05
CA LEU A 171 4.79 8.71 10.76
C LEU A 171 3.57 7.79 10.98
N TYR A 172 3.56 7.10 12.12
CA TYR A 172 2.47 6.22 12.54
C TYR A 172 1.98 6.52 13.97
N LYS A 173 2.41 7.66 14.53
CA LYS A 173 2.02 8.10 15.88
C LYS A 173 0.68 8.84 15.87
N GLY A 174 0.00 8.83 17.00
CA GLY A 174 -1.32 9.48 17.14
C GLY A 174 -2.42 8.78 16.35
N GLY A 175 -3.63 9.32 16.40
CA GLY A 175 -4.80 8.85 15.66
C GLY A 175 -4.81 9.27 14.20
N VAL A 176 -5.72 8.68 13.44
CA VAL A 176 -6.08 9.12 12.08
C VAL A 176 -6.93 10.39 12.13
N ASP A 177 -6.77 11.25 11.15
CA ASP A 177 -7.57 12.47 10.96
C ASP A 177 -8.76 12.16 10.05
N LEU A 178 -9.87 11.75 10.67
CA LEU A 178 -11.09 11.39 9.94
C LEU A 178 -11.76 12.60 9.32
N GLU A 179 -11.67 13.78 9.94
CA GLU A 179 -12.22 15.02 9.39
C GLU A 179 -11.43 15.48 8.16
N GLY A 180 -10.10 15.35 8.19
CA GLY A 180 -9.26 15.58 7.02
C GLY A 180 -9.59 14.65 5.86
N PHE A 181 -9.89 13.37 6.14
CA PHE A 181 -10.34 12.45 5.10
C PHE A 181 -11.73 12.81 4.57
N GLN A 182 -12.68 13.24 5.44
CA GLN A 182 -13.99 13.72 5.01
C GLN A 182 -13.86 14.92 4.06
N LYS A 183 -13.01 15.89 4.38
CA LYS A 183 -12.74 17.02 3.46
C LYS A 183 -12.25 16.54 2.09
N CYS A 184 -11.46 15.46 2.03
CA CYS A 184 -11.04 14.91 0.73
C CYS A 184 -12.23 14.34 -0.05
N ILE A 185 -13.17 13.63 0.62
CA ILE A 185 -14.42 13.14 -0.02
C ILE A 185 -15.20 14.28 -0.62
N ASP A 186 -15.31 15.38 0.12
CA ASP A 186 -16.11 16.56 -0.28
C ASP A 186 -15.44 17.40 -1.38
N THR A 187 -14.13 17.20 -1.61
CA THR A 187 -13.33 18.04 -2.52
C THR A 187 -13.10 17.42 -3.89
N THR A 188 -12.83 16.11 -3.98
CA THR A 188 -12.45 15.47 -5.25
C THR A 188 -13.56 14.63 -5.84
N LYS A 189 -13.58 14.55 -7.17
CA LYS A 189 -14.46 13.65 -7.93
C LYS A 189 -13.88 12.24 -8.12
N HIS A 190 -12.60 12.02 -7.78
CA HIS A 190 -11.98 10.72 -7.91
C HIS A 190 -12.54 9.71 -6.91
N THR A 191 -12.52 8.44 -7.30
CA THR A 191 -12.80 7.34 -6.39
C THR A 191 -11.72 7.29 -5.30
N LEU A 192 -12.13 7.50 -4.05
CA LEU A 192 -11.24 7.45 -2.89
C LEU A 192 -11.23 6.08 -2.24
N TYR A 193 -10.05 5.65 -1.84
CA TYR A 193 -9.80 4.47 -1.03
C TYR A 193 -9.35 4.91 0.35
N TYR A 194 -10.04 4.43 1.39
CA TYR A 194 -9.64 4.73 2.76
C TYR A 194 -8.48 3.85 3.20
N ASN A 195 -7.48 4.46 3.80
CA ASN A 195 -6.40 3.76 4.51
C ASN A 195 -6.14 4.43 5.86
N GLY A 196 -6.11 3.65 6.94
CA GLY A 196 -5.81 4.14 8.28
C GLY A 196 -6.41 3.26 9.36
N ASP A 197 -5.55 2.70 10.21
CA ASP A 197 -5.84 1.98 11.46
C ASP A 197 -7.02 0.99 11.44
N ILE A 198 -7.25 0.31 10.32
CA ILE A 198 -8.13 -0.85 10.27
C ILE A 198 -7.35 -2.01 10.90
N THR A 199 -7.57 -2.24 12.20
CA THR A 199 -6.84 -3.22 13.02
C THR A 199 -7.74 -4.31 13.58
N SER A 200 -9.05 -4.21 13.38
CA SER A 200 -10.04 -5.20 13.81
C SER A 200 -11.30 -5.10 12.95
N VAL A 201 -12.13 -6.14 13.00
CA VAL A 201 -13.46 -6.13 12.35
C VAL A 201 -14.35 -5.02 12.93
N ALA A 202 -14.28 -4.79 14.24
CA ALA A 202 -15.05 -3.72 14.89
C ALA A 202 -14.61 -2.34 14.35
N LYS A 203 -13.30 -2.10 14.22
CA LYS A 203 -12.79 -0.84 13.66
C LYS A 203 -13.15 -0.67 12.18
N PHE A 204 -13.17 -1.76 11.43
CA PHE A 204 -13.65 -1.72 10.04
C PHE A 204 -15.13 -1.30 9.95
N ARG A 205 -16.00 -1.88 10.78
CA ARG A 205 -17.43 -1.52 10.83
C ARG A 205 -17.63 -0.05 11.20
N GLU A 206 -16.91 0.44 12.22
CA GLU A 206 -16.92 1.86 12.61
C GLU A 206 -16.57 2.77 11.42
N MET A 207 -15.55 2.40 10.64
CA MET A 207 -15.16 3.18 9.47
C MET A 207 -16.19 3.11 8.34
N GLN A 208 -16.85 1.97 8.13
CA GLN A 208 -17.95 1.84 7.16
C GLN A 208 -19.16 2.71 7.54
N GLU A 209 -19.50 2.76 8.83
CA GLU A 209 -20.57 3.62 9.32
C GLU A 209 -20.22 5.11 9.17
N ARG A 210 -18.96 5.45 9.45
CA ARG A 210 -18.48 6.84 9.34
C ARG A 210 -18.41 7.34 7.90
N PHE A 211 -18.04 6.47 6.94
CA PHE A 211 -17.85 6.80 5.53
C PHE A 211 -18.69 5.90 4.60
N PRO A 212 -20.03 6.05 4.60
CA PRO A 212 -20.93 5.13 3.89
C PRO A 212 -20.80 5.18 2.36
N THR A 213 -20.15 6.20 1.81
CA THR A 213 -19.86 6.33 0.36
C THR A 213 -18.57 5.62 -0.06
N ILE A 214 -17.74 5.20 0.90
CA ILE A 214 -16.49 4.50 0.63
C ILE A 214 -16.74 2.99 0.55
N ASN A 215 -16.31 2.40 -0.58
CA ASN A 215 -16.42 0.96 -0.83
C ASN A 215 -15.06 0.27 -0.99
N HIS A 216 -13.95 1.00 -0.83
CA HIS A 216 -12.60 0.51 -1.02
C HIS A 216 -11.74 0.78 0.22
N TRP A 217 -11.26 -0.29 0.87
CA TRP A 217 -10.62 -0.24 2.18
C TRP A 217 -9.24 -0.86 2.15
N MET A 218 -8.22 -0.06 2.41
CA MET A 218 -6.84 -0.52 2.36
C MET A 218 -6.30 -0.77 3.77
N ILE A 219 -5.88 -2.02 4.02
CA ILE A 219 -5.34 -2.45 5.31
C ILE A 219 -3.81 -2.49 5.21
N GLY A 220 -3.14 -1.90 6.19
CA GLY A 220 -1.67 -1.89 6.28
C GLY A 220 -1.18 -2.75 7.44
N ARG A 221 -0.74 -2.12 8.52
CA ARG A 221 -0.15 -2.78 9.68
C ARG A 221 -1.09 -3.82 10.34
N GLY A 222 -2.39 -3.56 10.32
CA GLY A 222 -3.38 -4.52 10.82
C GLY A 222 -3.33 -5.85 10.06
N LEU A 223 -3.01 -5.83 8.76
CA LEU A 223 -2.86 -7.03 7.95
C LEU A 223 -1.64 -7.89 8.35
N ILE A 224 -0.53 -7.22 8.71
CA ILE A 224 0.67 -7.93 9.17
C ILE A 224 0.44 -8.44 10.60
N ALA A 225 -0.11 -7.60 11.46
CA ALA A 225 -0.38 -7.95 12.85
C ALA A 225 -1.35 -9.13 12.95
N ASP A 226 -2.40 -9.12 12.15
CA ASP A 226 -3.42 -10.17 12.15
C ASP A 226 -3.72 -10.65 10.72
N PRO A 227 -3.10 -11.74 10.25
CA PRO A 227 -3.33 -12.28 8.92
C PRO A 227 -4.76 -12.85 8.73
N PHE A 228 -5.52 -13.10 9.78
CA PHE A 228 -6.91 -13.53 9.72
C PHE A 228 -7.88 -12.36 9.44
N LEU A 229 -7.47 -11.15 9.76
CA LEU A 229 -8.33 -9.96 9.72
C LEU A 229 -9.09 -9.78 8.38
N PRO A 230 -8.47 -9.95 7.19
CA PRO A 230 -9.19 -9.76 5.93
C PRO A 230 -10.34 -10.76 5.75
N SER A 231 -10.11 -12.04 6.01
CA SER A 231 -11.15 -13.08 5.91
C SER A 231 -12.25 -12.89 6.96
N MET A 232 -11.89 -12.48 8.17
CA MET A 232 -12.86 -12.15 9.23
C MET A 232 -13.74 -10.95 8.83
N ILE A 233 -13.17 -9.91 8.22
CA ILE A 233 -13.94 -8.77 7.68
C ILE A 233 -14.88 -9.24 6.56
N LYS A 234 -14.39 -10.04 5.61
CA LYS A 234 -15.20 -10.53 4.48
C LYS A 234 -16.36 -11.41 4.95
N ASN A 235 -16.12 -12.23 5.95
CA ASN A 235 -17.13 -13.13 6.55
C ASN A 235 -17.97 -12.44 7.64
N ASN A 236 -17.67 -11.18 7.95
CA ASN A 236 -18.35 -10.39 8.99
C ASN A 236 -18.37 -11.07 10.37
N THR A 237 -17.31 -11.80 10.73
CA THR A 237 -17.16 -12.51 12.01
C THR A 237 -16.15 -11.85 12.94
N LEU A 238 -16.38 -11.95 14.23
CA LEU A 238 -15.43 -11.55 15.28
C LEU A 238 -14.64 -12.75 15.83
N GLU A 239 -15.04 -13.97 15.44
CA GLU A 239 -14.49 -15.20 15.96
C GLU A 239 -13.36 -15.71 15.07
N TYR A 240 -12.27 -16.09 15.72
CA TYR A 240 -11.19 -16.80 15.06
C TYR A 240 -11.55 -18.28 14.88
N PRO A 241 -10.96 -18.96 13.89
CA PRO A 241 -11.11 -20.41 13.78
C PRO A 241 -10.53 -21.13 15.01
N GLU A 242 -11.12 -22.26 15.41
CA GLU A 242 -10.67 -23.05 16.57
C GLU A 242 -9.18 -23.41 16.49
N ASN A 243 -8.69 -23.68 15.29
CA ASN A 243 -7.29 -24.03 15.03
C ASN A 243 -6.39 -22.81 14.72
N LYS A 244 -6.75 -21.58 15.20
CA LYS A 244 -6.01 -20.33 14.96
C LYS A 244 -4.50 -20.51 15.08
N ILE A 245 -4.04 -21.11 16.18
CA ILE A 245 -2.61 -21.27 16.48
C ILE A 245 -1.93 -22.17 15.44
N ALA A 246 -2.57 -23.30 15.06
CA ALA A 246 -2.00 -24.20 14.07
C ALA A 246 -1.87 -23.52 12.69
N LEU A 247 -2.91 -22.83 12.25
CA LEU A 247 -2.87 -22.04 11.01
C LEU A 247 -1.80 -20.95 11.03
N PHE A 248 -1.65 -20.25 12.17
CA PHE A 248 -0.62 -19.23 12.28
C PHE A 248 0.80 -19.84 12.24
N ILE A 249 1.03 -20.98 12.89
CA ILE A 249 2.31 -21.70 12.86
C ILE A 249 2.63 -22.13 11.42
N GLU A 250 1.65 -22.64 10.67
CA GLU A 250 1.82 -23.02 9.27
C GLU A 250 2.20 -21.81 8.41
N PHE A 251 1.51 -20.69 8.56
CA PHE A 251 1.84 -19.42 7.88
C PHE A 251 3.25 -18.94 8.19
N HIS A 252 3.60 -18.90 9.47
CA HIS A 252 4.94 -18.54 9.92
C HIS A 252 6.01 -19.44 9.29
N ASN A 253 5.81 -20.76 9.33
CA ASN A 253 6.78 -21.73 8.80
C ASN A 253 6.92 -21.63 7.28
N THR A 254 5.83 -21.37 6.56
CA THR A 254 5.85 -21.09 5.12
C THR A 254 6.71 -19.88 4.80
N LEU A 255 6.53 -18.76 5.52
CA LEU A 255 7.36 -17.57 5.35
C LEU A 255 8.81 -17.82 5.72
N TYR A 256 9.06 -18.48 6.84
CA TYR A 256 10.42 -18.82 7.27
C TYR A 256 11.17 -19.66 6.22
N GLN A 257 10.52 -20.68 5.69
CA GLN A 257 11.10 -21.55 4.64
C GLN A 257 11.44 -20.71 3.39
N GLN A 258 10.48 -19.95 2.86
CA GLN A 258 10.66 -19.15 1.65
C GLN A 258 11.76 -18.09 1.79
N TYR A 259 11.86 -17.44 2.97
CA TYR A 259 12.94 -16.50 3.23
C TYR A 259 14.29 -17.20 3.42
N SER A 260 14.32 -18.38 4.03
CA SER A 260 15.55 -19.19 4.18
C SER A 260 16.14 -19.62 2.85
N GLU A 261 15.30 -19.92 1.87
CA GLU A 261 15.73 -20.30 0.51
C GLU A 261 16.23 -19.09 -0.32
N SER A 262 15.82 -17.87 0.04
CA SER A 262 16.06 -16.69 -0.79
C SER A 262 17.06 -15.69 -0.23
N LEU A 263 17.28 -15.69 1.08
CA LEU A 263 18.18 -14.77 1.77
C LEU A 263 19.50 -15.48 2.10
N SER A 264 20.62 -14.79 1.88
CA SER A 264 21.93 -15.33 2.18
C SER A 264 22.33 -15.06 3.63
N GLY A 265 22.54 -16.14 4.40
CA GLY A 265 23.05 -16.08 5.77
C GLY A 265 21.97 -15.92 6.85
N ALA A 266 22.20 -16.60 7.97
CA ALA A 266 21.27 -16.71 9.10
C ALA A 266 20.85 -15.33 9.67
N THR A 267 21.74 -14.35 9.67
CA THR A 267 21.45 -12.99 10.19
C THR A 267 20.34 -12.29 9.38
N HIS A 268 20.36 -12.41 8.05
CA HIS A 268 19.35 -11.78 7.20
C HIS A 268 17.97 -12.43 7.37
N ILE A 269 17.94 -13.76 7.51
CA ILE A 269 16.72 -14.52 7.77
C ILE A 269 16.15 -14.11 9.15
N LEU A 270 17.00 -14.11 10.17
CA LEU A 270 16.60 -13.73 11.52
C LEU A 270 16.03 -12.31 11.58
N LEU A 271 16.71 -11.34 10.96
CA LEU A 271 16.22 -9.94 10.91
C LEU A 271 14.89 -9.82 10.18
N LYS A 272 14.73 -10.54 9.06
CA LYS A 272 13.45 -10.54 8.33
C LYS A 272 12.31 -11.08 9.18
N MET A 273 12.52 -12.22 9.84
CA MET A 273 11.51 -12.81 10.73
C MET A 273 11.27 -11.95 11.97
N TYR A 274 12.32 -11.38 12.56
CA TYR A 274 12.21 -10.47 13.70
C TYR A 274 11.29 -9.28 13.39
N HIS A 275 11.48 -8.62 12.25
CA HIS A 275 10.61 -7.50 11.83
C HIS A 275 9.15 -7.93 11.62
N LEU A 276 8.89 -9.14 11.14
CA LEU A 276 7.54 -9.67 11.06
C LEU A 276 6.96 -9.91 12.46
N TRP A 277 7.76 -10.44 13.39
CA TRP A 277 7.34 -10.69 14.76
C TRP A 277 7.08 -9.43 15.56
N GLU A 278 7.65 -8.27 15.22
CA GLU A 278 7.26 -6.97 15.81
C GLU A 278 5.77 -6.67 15.60
N TYR A 279 5.15 -7.23 14.56
CA TYR A 279 3.71 -7.12 14.32
C TYR A 279 2.95 -8.38 14.77
N PHE A 280 3.43 -9.55 14.44
CA PHE A 280 2.76 -10.82 14.78
C PHE A 280 2.47 -10.96 16.28
N SER A 281 3.40 -10.51 17.12
CA SER A 281 3.23 -10.54 18.59
C SER A 281 1.97 -9.81 19.07
N LEU A 282 1.51 -8.80 18.31
CA LEU A 282 0.30 -8.04 18.65
C LEU A 282 -0.99 -8.87 18.59
N SER A 283 -1.01 -9.97 17.83
CA SER A 283 -2.15 -10.89 17.75
C SER A 283 -2.24 -11.88 18.91
N PHE A 284 -1.22 -11.91 19.78
CA PHE A 284 -1.11 -12.83 20.91
C PHE A 284 -0.94 -12.11 22.26
N SER A 285 -0.93 -10.77 22.26
CA SER A 285 -1.02 -9.98 23.48
C SER A 285 -2.48 -9.92 23.94
N ASP A 286 -2.71 -10.29 25.21
CA ASP A 286 -4.01 -10.23 25.90
C ASP A 286 -4.54 -8.79 25.99
#